data_19b3763090c0fa2c593d86f5d787624a
#
_entry.id   19b3763090c0fa2c593d86f5d787624a
#
_cell.length_a   1.000
_cell.length_b   1.000
_cell.length_c   1.000
_cell.angle_alpha   90.00
_cell.angle_beta   90.00
_cell.angle_gamma   90.00
#
_symmetry.space_group_name_H-M   'P 1'
#
loop_
_entity.id
_entity.type
_entity.pdbx_description
1 polymer ?
#
loop_
_entity_poly.entity_id
_entity_poly.type
_entity_poly.pdbx_seq_one_letter_code
_entity_poly.pdbx_strand_id
1 'polypeptide(L)'
;MIANAWYSVREFHIHLSGLQADGMVCDGLERAILQLTELSTLPANASKVEIKNAIREHNVELKKFKEQLMNMVSYRALAGFFSHSKEKADWNSIRRMRTYIRENNDNVTPLPYILGESSKLKKEVRFHSDWIKMIQDNTVNILGWIQYEKVKWLQNNNPEVPGLIYKLAPMNEKMRKLSNVRKLWEGILEIQGIRDVFTGKEIVPKQYDVDHFIPWSFVMNDELWNLMPMDSSLNSSKSNHLPKWNPFFKDFAYNQYILYGMIHENENIHKRFEACYRDNLHSIWAGQELYRKGNTEEEFYNILEKNMLPVYESARRQGYEIWEC
;
A
#
# COMPACT_ATOMS: atom_id res chain seq x y z
N MET A 1 9.13 -6.61 -14.45
CA MET A 1 8.83 -6.95 -13.06
C MET A 1 9.00 -5.74 -12.16
N ILE A 2 10.18 -5.16 -12.00
CA ILE A 2 10.43 -3.98 -11.14
C ILE A 2 9.38 -2.88 -11.36
N ALA A 3 9.19 -2.39 -12.59
CA ALA A 3 8.21 -1.34 -12.88
C ALA A 3 6.72 -1.71 -12.60
N ASN A 4 6.39 -2.98 -12.47
CA ASN A 4 5.02 -3.42 -12.15
C ASN A 4 4.79 -3.56 -10.64
N ALA A 5 5.83 -3.77 -9.85
CA ALA A 5 5.77 -3.89 -8.40
C ALA A 5 6.20 -2.59 -7.68
N TRP A 6 6.80 -1.65 -8.41
CA TRP A 6 7.32 -0.40 -7.86
C TRP A 6 6.34 0.32 -6.96
N TYR A 7 5.16 0.64 -7.48
CA TYR A 7 4.15 1.40 -6.77
C TYR A 7 3.68 0.69 -5.48
N SER A 8 3.46 -0.62 -5.55
CA SER A 8 3.03 -1.40 -4.37
C SER A 8 4.08 -1.41 -3.25
N VAL A 9 5.35 -1.51 -3.63
CA VAL A 9 6.46 -1.54 -2.66
C VAL A 9 6.76 -0.14 -2.13
N ARG A 10 6.81 0.87 -3.01
CA ARG A 10 7.26 2.22 -2.65
C ARG A 10 6.19 3.08 -2.03
N GLU A 11 4.94 2.96 -2.48
CA GLU A 11 3.82 3.79 -1.99
C GLU A 11 3.13 3.16 -0.79
N PHE A 12 2.95 1.85 -0.81
CA PHE A 12 2.19 1.13 0.22
C PHE A 12 3.08 0.27 1.12
N HIS A 13 4.39 0.28 0.93
CA HIS A 13 5.36 -0.51 1.69
C HIS A 13 5.02 -2.00 1.78
N ILE A 14 4.38 -2.55 0.71
CA ILE A 14 3.98 -3.96 0.66
C ILE A 14 5.22 -4.84 0.48
N HIS A 15 5.42 -5.77 1.41
CA HIS A 15 6.45 -6.79 1.31
C HIS A 15 6.01 -7.93 0.40
N LEU A 16 6.81 -8.24 -0.63
CA LEU A 16 6.44 -9.25 -1.62
C LEU A 16 6.51 -10.69 -1.10
N SER A 17 7.37 -10.96 -0.11
CA SER A 17 7.52 -12.29 0.53
C SER A 17 7.68 -12.20 2.05
N GLY A 18 7.24 -11.10 2.67
CA GLY A 18 7.42 -10.84 4.10
C GLY A 18 8.85 -10.46 4.47
N LEU A 19 9.09 -10.34 5.77
CA LEU A 19 10.38 -9.99 6.35
C LEU A 19 11.00 -11.22 7.05
N GLN A 20 12.32 -11.22 7.17
CA GLN A 20 13.04 -12.14 8.06
C GLN A 20 12.87 -11.70 9.53
N ALA A 21 13.26 -12.56 10.46
CA ALA A 21 13.17 -12.27 11.89
C ALA A 21 13.98 -11.03 12.31
N ASP A 22 15.01 -10.68 11.55
CA ASP A 22 15.84 -9.48 11.73
C ASP A 22 15.29 -8.24 10.99
N GLY A 23 14.10 -8.34 10.38
CA GLY A 23 13.48 -7.26 9.60
C GLY A 23 14.00 -7.12 8.17
N MET A 24 14.93 -7.98 7.73
CA MET A 24 15.45 -7.89 6.36
C MET A 24 14.45 -8.43 5.32
N VAL A 25 14.41 -7.75 4.16
CA VAL A 25 13.56 -8.14 3.03
C VAL A 25 14.04 -9.46 2.41
N CYS A 26 13.14 -10.45 2.33
CA CYS A 26 13.43 -11.76 1.76
C CYS A 26 13.46 -11.74 0.23
N ASP A 27 12.53 -11.02 -0.42
CA ASP A 27 12.26 -11.12 -1.84
C ASP A 27 13.32 -10.42 -2.70
N GLY A 28 13.78 -11.10 -3.74
CA GLY A 28 14.80 -10.57 -4.66
C GLY A 28 14.30 -9.44 -5.56
N LEU A 29 13.00 -9.41 -5.89
CA LEU A 29 12.41 -8.32 -6.68
C LEU A 29 12.24 -7.06 -5.82
N GLU A 30 11.82 -7.22 -4.57
CA GLU A 30 11.71 -6.14 -3.60
C GLU A 30 13.09 -5.51 -3.33
N ARG A 31 14.11 -6.32 -3.08
CA ARG A 31 15.49 -5.82 -2.92
C ARG A 31 15.99 -5.06 -4.15
N ALA A 32 15.63 -5.51 -5.36
CA ALA A 32 15.98 -4.79 -6.59
C ALA A 32 15.25 -3.43 -6.69
N ILE A 33 14.03 -3.32 -6.19
CA ILE A 33 13.28 -2.06 -6.11
C ILE A 33 13.93 -1.12 -5.10
N LEU A 34 14.25 -1.60 -3.90
CA LEU A 34 14.92 -0.80 -2.87
C LEU A 34 16.29 -0.30 -3.34
N GLN A 35 17.09 -1.17 -3.97
CA GLN A 35 18.37 -0.75 -4.57
C GLN A 35 18.19 0.34 -5.65
N LEU A 36 17.18 0.21 -6.51
CA LEU A 36 16.91 1.25 -7.51
C LEU A 36 16.44 2.56 -6.85
N THR A 37 15.76 2.49 -5.73
CA THR A 37 15.37 3.68 -4.94
C THR A 37 16.58 4.43 -4.40
N GLU A 38 17.57 3.72 -3.87
CA GLU A 38 18.82 4.33 -3.38
C GLU A 38 19.66 4.96 -4.51
N LEU A 39 19.61 4.37 -5.72
CA LEU A 39 20.37 4.82 -6.89
C LEU A 39 19.70 5.96 -7.64
N SER A 40 18.38 6.14 -7.51
CA SER A 40 17.60 7.11 -8.26
C SER A 40 16.77 8.00 -7.35
N THR A 41 16.44 9.20 -7.82
CA THR A 41 15.54 10.14 -7.13
C THR A 41 14.07 9.95 -7.51
N LEU A 42 13.69 8.76 -8.04
CA LEU A 42 12.34 8.50 -8.50
C LEU A 42 11.34 8.51 -7.35
N PRO A 43 10.21 9.23 -7.50
CA PRO A 43 9.14 9.21 -6.50
C PRO A 43 8.43 7.85 -6.50
N ALA A 44 7.71 7.55 -5.41
CA ALA A 44 6.95 6.31 -5.27
C ALA A 44 5.91 6.11 -6.39
N ASN A 45 5.32 7.19 -6.88
CA ASN A 45 4.34 7.20 -7.96
C ASN A 45 4.94 7.38 -9.38
N ALA A 46 6.25 7.18 -9.54
CA ALA A 46 6.92 7.28 -10.83
C ALA A 46 6.23 6.43 -11.91
N SER A 47 6.19 6.94 -13.13
CA SER A 47 5.62 6.21 -14.26
C SER A 47 6.46 5.00 -14.66
N LYS A 48 5.83 4.02 -15.31
CA LYS A 48 6.56 2.84 -15.83
C LYS A 48 7.66 3.20 -16.81
N VAL A 49 7.57 4.34 -17.50
CA VAL A 49 8.56 4.83 -18.44
C VAL A 49 9.79 5.33 -17.69
N GLU A 50 9.59 6.19 -16.69
CA GLU A 50 10.66 6.72 -15.84
C GLU A 50 11.41 5.58 -15.13
N ILE A 51 10.69 4.63 -14.54
CA ILE A 51 11.29 3.47 -13.88
C ILE A 51 12.12 2.64 -14.87
N LYS A 52 11.60 2.39 -16.08
CA LYS A 52 12.37 1.66 -17.12
C LYS A 52 13.64 2.40 -17.54
N ASN A 53 13.59 3.73 -17.61
CA ASN A 53 14.78 4.55 -17.94
C ASN A 53 15.81 4.46 -16.82
N ALA A 54 15.42 4.64 -15.56
CA ALA A 54 16.32 4.46 -14.43
C ALA A 54 16.94 3.05 -14.36
N ILE A 55 16.17 1.99 -14.67
CA ILE A 55 16.72 0.62 -14.78
C ILE A 55 17.79 0.51 -15.87
N ARG A 56 17.69 1.29 -16.95
CA ARG A 56 18.71 1.30 -18.03
C ARG A 56 19.94 2.10 -17.61
N GLU A 57 19.74 3.24 -16.97
CA GLU A 57 20.82 4.10 -16.44
C GLU A 57 21.66 3.36 -15.41
N HIS A 58 21.00 2.67 -14.47
CA HIS A 58 21.66 1.87 -13.42
C HIS A 58 21.80 0.38 -13.80
N ASN A 59 22.14 0.14 -15.09
CA ASN A 59 22.18 -1.22 -15.60
C ASN A 59 23.28 -2.09 -14.97
N VAL A 60 24.40 -1.49 -14.59
CA VAL A 60 25.56 -2.17 -14.01
C VAL A 60 25.25 -2.60 -12.56
N GLU A 61 24.76 -1.68 -11.77
CA GLU A 61 24.45 -1.87 -10.35
C GLU A 61 23.33 -2.91 -10.15
N LEU A 62 22.32 -2.88 -11.02
CA LEU A 62 21.20 -3.81 -11.00
C LEU A 62 21.47 -5.15 -11.71
N LYS A 63 22.65 -5.36 -12.30
CA LYS A 63 22.95 -6.54 -13.11
C LYS A 63 22.71 -7.85 -12.35
N LYS A 64 23.20 -7.94 -11.12
CA LYS A 64 23.05 -9.15 -10.27
C LYS A 64 21.59 -9.50 -10.04
N PHE A 65 20.75 -8.50 -9.69
CA PHE A 65 19.32 -8.70 -9.49
C PHE A 65 18.61 -9.11 -10.77
N LYS A 66 18.92 -8.47 -11.90
CA LYS A 66 18.35 -8.83 -13.20
C LYS A 66 18.69 -10.27 -13.60
N GLU A 67 19.93 -10.69 -13.44
CA GLU A 67 20.36 -12.07 -13.71
C GLU A 67 19.65 -13.07 -12.79
N GLN A 68 19.52 -12.76 -11.51
CA GLN A 68 18.83 -13.61 -10.55
C GLN A 68 17.34 -13.76 -10.90
N LEU A 69 16.64 -12.65 -11.15
CA LEU A 69 15.23 -12.66 -11.52
C LEU A 69 14.98 -13.42 -12.84
N MET A 70 15.80 -13.20 -13.85
CA MET A 70 15.71 -13.89 -15.13
C MET A 70 15.96 -15.41 -14.98
N ASN A 71 16.87 -15.80 -14.09
CA ASN A 71 17.17 -17.20 -13.87
C ASN A 71 16.11 -17.90 -13.00
N MET A 72 15.48 -17.20 -12.07
CA MET A 72 14.47 -17.80 -11.19
C MET A 72 13.08 -17.86 -11.85
N VAL A 73 12.57 -16.71 -12.30
CA VAL A 73 11.15 -16.60 -12.69
C VAL A 73 10.83 -17.50 -13.87
N SER A 74 11.67 -17.50 -14.92
CA SER A 74 11.41 -18.28 -16.13
C SER A 74 11.26 -19.79 -15.90
N TYR A 75 12.00 -20.34 -14.92
CA TYR A 75 11.95 -21.76 -14.58
C TYR A 75 10.89 -22.05 -13.51
N ARG A 76 10.78 -21.22 -12.48
CA ARG A 76 9.80 -21.43 -11.41
C ARG A 76 8.36 -21.32 -11.89
N ALA A 77 8.08 -20.53 -12.92
CA ALA A 77 6.76 -20.48 -13.53
C ALA A 77 6.30 -21.83 -14.12
N LEU A 78 7.23 -22.72 -14.45
CA LEU A 78 6.94 -24.08 -14.92
C LEU A 78 6.79 -25.09 -13.77
N ALA A 79 7.10 -24.74 -12.53
CA ALA A 79 7.15 -25.65 -11.39
C ALA A 79 5.83 -26.41 -11.15
N GLY A 80 4.68 -25.74 -11.37
CA GLY A 80 3.36 -26.34 -11.20
C GLY A 80 3.10 -27.54 -12.12
N PHE A 81 3.72 -27.57 -13.30
CA PHE A 81 3.57 -28.67 -14.28
C PHE A 81 4.37 -29.93 -13.89
N PHE A 82 5.30 -29.78 -12.95
CA PHE A 82 6.13 -30.89 -12.42
C PHE A 82 5.76 -31.26 -10.98
N SER A 83 4.55 -30.93 -10.54
CA SER A 83 4.14 -31.05 -9.12
C SER A 83 4.16 -32.48 -8.56
N HIS A 84 4.08 -33.49 -9.42
CA HIS A 84 4.05 -34.90 -9.05
C HIS A 84 5.44 -35.59 -9.07
N SER A 85 6.50 -34.85 -9.44
CA SER A 85 7.84 -35.44 -9.46
C SER A 85 8.38 -35.61 -8.04
N LYS A 86 9.04 -36.76 -7.79
CA LYS A 86 9.69 -37.06 -6.51
C LYS A 86 10.84 -36.08 -6.20
N GLU A 87 11.32 -35.34 -7.20
CA GLU A 87 12.47 -34.44 -7.14
C GLU A 87 12.10 -32.99 -6.79
N LYS A 88 10.84 -32.74 -6.41
CA LYS A 88 10.36 -31.40 -6.00
C LYS A 88 11.22 -30.76 -4.88
N ALA A 89 11.90 -31.60 -4.06
CA ALA A 89 12.83 -31.15 -3.05
C ALA A 89 14.05 -30.39 -3.62
N ASP A 90 14.37 -30.59 -4.89
CA ASP A 90 15.50 -29.93 -5.56
C ASP A 90 15.19 -28.53 -6.11
N TRP A 91 13.94 -28.11 -6.06
CA TRP A 91 13.50 -26.79 -6.57
C TRP A 91 14.06 -25.60 -5.76
N ASN A 92 14.67 -25.85 -4.60
CA ASN A 92 15.39 -24.84 -3.84
C ASN A 92 16.73 -24.44 -4.47
N SER A 93 17.26 -25.27 -5.38
CA SER A 93 18.48 -24.99 -6.14
C SER A 93 18.11 -24.59 -7.59
N ILE A 94 18.41 -23.33 -7.98
CA ILE A 94 18.20 -22.83 -9.35
C ILE A 94 18.94 -23.74 -10.36
N ARG A 95 20.13 -24.22 -10.03
CA ARG A 95 20.92 -25.08 -10.92
C ARG A 95 20.20 -26.39 -11.15
N ARG A 96 19.75 -27.07 -10.08
CA ARG A 96 19.06 -28.38 -10.17
C ARG A 96 17.71 -28.23 -10.89
N MET A 97 16.93 -27.21 -10.54
CA MET A 97 15.66 -26.90 -11.22
C MET A 97 15.84 -26.72 -12.74
N ARG A 98 16.87 -25.97 -13.16
CA ARG A 98 17.16 -25.77 -14.60
C ARG A 98 17.54 -27.07 -15.28
N THR A 99 18.39 -27.87 -14.68
CA THR A 99 18.80 -29.18 -15.19
C THR A 99 17.57 -30.08 -15.34
N TYR A 100 16.78 -30.20 -14.29
CA TYR A 100 15.55 -31.02 -14.28
C TYR A 100 14.56 -30.61 -15.38
N ILE A 101 14.26 -29.34 -15.53
CA ILE A 101 13.34 -28.84 -16.57
C ILE A 101 13.89 -29.15 -17.98
N ARG A 102 15.18 -28.99 -18.19
CA ARG A 102 15.79 -29.28 -19.50
C ARG A 102 15.76 -30.77 -19.86
N GLU A 103 15.98 -31.65 -18.87
CA GLU A 103 15.99 -33.10 -19.06
C GLU A 103 14.58 -33.67 -19.21
N ASN A 104 13.58 -33.04 -18.65
CA ASN A 104 12.20 -33.51 -18.65
C ASN A 104 11.23 -32.67 -19.52
N ASN A 105 11.76 -31.77 -20.33
CA ASN A 105 10.96 -30.86 -21.14
C ASN A 105 10.04 -31.58 -22.14
N ASP A 106 10.45 -32.75 -22.64
CA ASP A 106 9.72 -33.56 -23.63
C ASP A 106 8.82 -34.61 -22.97
N ASN A 107 8.94 -34.82 -21.65
CA ASN A 107 8.23 -35.88 -20.92
C ASN A 107 6.93 -35.39 -20.24
N VAL A 108 6.64 -34.11 -20.28
CA VAL A 108 5.43 -33.52 -19.67
C VAL A 108 4.48 -33.06 -20.75
N THR A 109 3.19 -33.37 -20.59
CA THR A 109 2.10 -32.86 -21.44
C THR A 109 2.28 -31.37 -21.68
N PRO A 110 1.96 -30.84 -22.86
CA PRO A 110 2.56 -29.65 -23.42
C PRO A 110 2.70 -28.49 -22.39
N LEU A 111 3.95 -28.18 -22.07
CA LEU A 111 4.28 -27.02 -21.25
C LEU A 111 3.81 -25.75 -21.96
N PRO A 112 3.43 -24.70 -21.22
CA PRO A 112 3.03 -23.42 -21.82
C PRO A 112 4.13 -22.83 -22.68
N TYR A 113 5.40 -23.08 -22.34
CA TYR A 113 6.56 -22.67 -23.13
C TYR A 113 7.77 -23.56 -22.85
N ILE A 114 8.67 -23.58 -23.81
CA ILE A 114 10.00 -24.21 -23.74
C ILE A 114 11.05 -23.11 -23.75
N LEU A 115 12.06 -23.26 -22.90
CA LEU A 115 13.21 -22.35 -22.84
C LEU A 115 14.32 -22.88 -23.76
N GLY A 116 14.66 -22.10 -24.79
CA GLY A 116 15.76 -22.35 -25.69
C GLY A 116 17.14 -21.93 -25.14
N GLU A 117 18.09 -21.72 -26.02
CA GLU A 117 19.41 -21.21 -25.64
C GLU A 117 19.31 -19.86 -24.96
N SER A 118 20.09 -19.67 -23.90
CA SER A 118 20.00 -18.46 -23.08
C SER A 118 21.36 -17.97 -22.65
N SER A 119 21.61 -16.69 -22.86
CA SER A 119 22.60 -15.96 -22.08
C SER A 119 22.01 -15.54 -20.72
N LYS A 120 22.84 -14.95 -19.83
CA LYS A 120 22.42 -14.56 -18.47
C LYS A 120 21.17 -13.66 -18.46
N LEU A 121 21.07 -12.71 -19.38
CA LEU A 121 19.99 -11.70 -19.47
C LEU A 121 19.06 -11.85 -20.68
N LYS A 122 19.36 -12.77 -21.60
CA LYS A 122 18.51 -13.06 -22.75
C LYS A 122 18.09 -14.52 -22.70
N LYS A 123 16.81 -14.79 -22.78
CA LYS A 123 16.24 -16.12 -22.86
C LYS A 123 15.33 -16.21 -24.05
N GLU A 124 15.57 -17.20 -24.88
CA GLU A 124 14.64 -17.57 -25.94
C GLU A 124 13.48 -18.35 -25.30
N VAL A 125 12.27 -17.98 -25.65
CA VAL A 125 11.03 -18.63 -25.16
C VAL A 125 10.19 -18.99 -26.36
N ARG A 126 9.84 -20.28 -26.49
CA ARG A 126 8.94 -20.79 -27.51
C ARG A 126 7.64 -21.23 -26.85
N PHE A 127 6.56 -20.51 -27.12
CA PHE A 127 5.25 -20.86 -26.62
C PHE A 127 4.61 -21.97 -27.42
N HIS A 128 3.86 -22.85 -26.75
CA HIS A 128 3.05 -23.86 -27.39
C HIS A 128 1.76 -23.24 -27.95
N SER A 129 1.36 -23.61 -29.18
CA SER A 129 0.22 -23.02 -29.88
C SER A 129 -1.09 -23.13 -29.11
N ASP A 130 -1.36 -24.30 -28.53
CA ASP A 130 -2.60 -24.56 -27.81
C ASP A 130 -2.72 -23.72 -26.54
N TRP A 131 -1.57 -23.49 -25.87
CA TRP A 131 -1.51 -22.58 -24.73
C TRP A 131 -1.74 -21.12 -25.13
N ILE A 132 -1.21 -20.68 -26.26
CA ILE A 132 -1.46 -19.32 -26.79
C ILE A 132 -2.96 -19.13 -26.98
N LYS A 133 -3.62 -20.08 -27.68
CA LYS A 133 -5.06 -20.03 -27.92
C LYS A 133 -5.86 -20.05 -26.62
N MET A 134 -5.57 -20.98 -25.73
CA MET A 134 -6.26 -21.09 -24.43
C MET A 134 -6.13 -19.79 -23.61
N ILE A 135 -4.94 -19.17 -23.56
CA ILE A 135 -4.73 -17.91 -22.86
C ILE A 135 -5.50 -16.76 -23.53
N GLN A 136 -5.50 -16.67 -24.85
CA GLN A 136 -6.25 -15.65 -25.59
C GLN A 136 -7.77 -15.76 -25.35
N ASP A 137 -8.30 -16.97 -25.42
CA ASP A 137 -9.74 -17.24 -25.22
C ASP A 137 -10.20 -16.99 -23.78
N ASN A 138 -9.30 -17.09 -22.79
CA ASN A 138 -9.60 -17.01 -21.37
C ASN A 138 -8.87 -15.87 -20.64
N THR A 139 -8.39 -14.86 -21.35
CA THR A 139 -7.53 -13.79 -20.80
C THR A 139 -8.13 -13.12 -19.56
N VAL A 140 -9.42 -12.78 -19.60
CA VAL A 140 -10.10 -12.07 -18.48
C VAL A 140 -10.14 -12.97 -17.24
N ASN A 141 -10.51 -14.23 -17.39
CA ASN A 141 -10.60 -15.19 -16.28
C ASN A 141 -9.22 -15.46 -15.66
N ILE A 142 -8.20 -15.65 -16.51
CA ILE A 142 -6.82 -15.91 -16.07
C ILE A 142 -6.27 -14.70 -15.31
N LEU A 143 -6.45 -13.48 -15.83
CA LEU A 143 -6.01 -12.27 -15.17
C LEU A 143 -6.75 -12.04 -13.84
N GLY A 144 -8.05 -12.28 -13.76
CA GLY A 144 -8.83 -12.23 -12.55
C GLY A 144 -8.33 -13.22 -11.49
N TRP A 145 -8.07 -14.47 -11.90
CA TRP A 145 -7.52 -15.49 -11.00
C TRP A 145 -6.11 -15.15 -10.51
N ILE A 146 -5.23 -14.67 -11.39
CA ILE A 146 -3.89 -14.21 -11.02
C ILE A 146 -3.97 -13.07 -10.00
N GLN A 147 -4.86 -12.10 -10.21
CA GLN A 147 -5.05 -10.97 -9.29
C GLN A 147 -5.55 -11.45 -7.93
N TYR A 148 -6.50 -12.40 -7.90
CA TYR A 148 -7.01 -12.99 -6.67
C TYR A 148 -5.91 -13.72 -5.87
N GLU A 149 -5.16 -14.60 -6.52
CA GLU A 149 -4.07 -15.34 -5.86
C GLU A 149 -2.93 -14.41 -5.41
N LYS A 150 -2.64 -13.35 -6.19
CA LYS A 150 -1.69 -12.31 -5.80
C LYS A 150 -2.14 -11.59 -4.52
N VAL A 151 -3.41 -11.21 -4.43
CA VAL A 151 -3.96 -10.55 -3.23
C VAL A 151 -3.84 -11.47 -2.01
N LYS A 152 -4.23 -12.74 -2.14
CA LYS A 152 -4.09 -13.74 -1.06
C LYS A 152 -2.65 -13.89 -0.58
N TRP A 153 -1.74 -14.07 -1.54
CA TRP A 153 -0.31 -14.21 -1.23
C TRP A 153 0.22 -12.99 -0.47
N LEU A 154 -0.04 -11.80 -0.99
CA LEU A 154 0.44 -10.56 -0.39
C LEU A 154 -0.21 -10.29 0.98
N GLN A 155 -1.51 -10.59 1.17
CA GLN A 155 -2.16 -10.45 2.46
C GLN A 155 -1.55 -11.36 3.53
N ASN A 156 -1.20 -12.60 3.17
CA ASN A 156 -0.53 -13.52 4.08
C ASN A 156 0.86 -13.04 4.51
N ASN A 157 1.56 -12.31 3.63
CA ASN A 157 2.89 -11.75 3.94
C ASN A 157 2.82 -10.33 4.56
N ASN A 158 1.65 -9.72 4.60
CA ASN A 158 1.40 -8.39 5.15
C ASN A 158 0.11 -8.41 6.00
N PRO A 159 0.04 -9.19 7.08
CA PRO A 159 -1.21 -9.40 7.84
C PRO A 159 -1.72 -8.12 8.50
N GLU A 160 -0.83 -7.18 8.82
CA GLU A 160 -1.15 -5.91 9.47
C GLU A 160 -1.55 -4.79 8.49
N VAL A 161 -1.43 -5.02 7.16
CA VAL A 161 -1.76 -4.02 6.14
C VAL A 161 -3.25 -4.06 5.83
N PRO A 162 -4.01 -3.02 6.19
CA PRO A 162 -5.44 -2.97 5.89
C PRO A 162 -5.69 -2.69 4.41
N GLY A 163 -6.84 -3.14 3.90
CA GLY A 163 -7.33 -2.80 2.57
C GLY A 163 -6.40 -3.16 1.41
N LEU A 164 -5.63 -4.23 1.51
CA LEU A 164 -4.61 -4.61 0.52
C LEU A 164 -5.20 -4.78 -0.89
N ILE A 165 -6.42 -5.30 -1.01
CA ILE A 165 -7.11 -5.39 -2.30
C ILE A 165 -7.28 -4.01 -2.97
N TYR A 166 -7.59 -2.98 -2.19
CA TYR A 166 -7.72 -1.60 -2.70
C TYR A 166 -6.36 -0.99 -3.05
N LYS A 167 -5.30 -1.31 -2.29
CA LYS A 167 -3.93 -0.86 -2.59
C LYS A 167 -3.45 -1.39 -3.93
N LEU A 168 -3.87 -2.60 -4.30
CA LEU A 168 -3.51 -3.26 -5.56
C LEU A 168 -4.47 -2.93 -6.72
N ALA A 169 -5.58 -2.25 -6.46
CA ALA A 169 -6.51 -1.78 -7.49
C ALA A 169 -5.86 -0.70 -8.39
N PRO A 170 -6.33 -0.53 -9.63
CA PRO A 170 -5.89 0.55 -10.49
C PRO A 170 -6.07 1.93 -9.85
N MET A 171 -5.15 2.85 -10.13
CA MET A 171 -5.16 4.21 -9.55
C MET A 171 -6.46 4.98 -9.78
N ASN A 172 -7.07 4.81 -10.95
CA ASN A 172 -8.32 5.47 -11.34
C ASN A 172 -9.56 4.96 -10.58
N GLU A 173 -9.45 3.84 -9.86
CA GLU A 173 -10.54 3.30 -9.02
C GLU A 173 -10.45 3.78 -7.56
N LYS A 174 -9.40 4.49 -7.20
CA LYS A 174 -9.15 4.97 -5.83
C LYS A 174 -9.78 6.33 -5.62
N MET A 175 -11.05 6.34 -5.22
CA MET A 175 -11.79 7.58 -4.96
C MET A 175 -11.77 7.93 -3.47
N ARG A 176 -11.33 9.16 -3.15
CA ARG A 176 -11.41 9.73 -1.80
C ARG A 176 -12.74 10.47 -1.62
N LYS A 177 -13.34 10.36 -0.45
CA LYS A 177 -14.66 10.92 -0.15
C LYS A 177 -14.57 11.97 0.94
N LEU A 178 -13.93 13.09 0.63
CA LEU A 178 -13.65 14.16 1.59
C LEU A 178 -14.65 15.33 1.54
N SER A 179 -15.60 15.34 0.61
CA SER A 179 -16.48 16.50 0.40
C SER A 179 -17.37 16.80 1.61
N ASN A 180 -17.94 15.79 2.26
CA ASN A 180 -18.78 15.98 3.44
C ASN A 180 -17.94 16.36 4.67
N VAL A 181 -16.77 15.75 4.82
CA VAL A 181 -15.83 16.11 5.89
C VAL A 181 -15.34 17.54 5.77
N ARG A 182 -15.03 17.99 4.54
CA ARG A 182 -14.67 19.41 4.30
C ARG A 182 -15.81 20.35 4.70
N LYS A 183 -17.05 20.05 4.33
CA LYS A 183 -18.21 20.84 4.74
C LYS A 183 -18.43 20.85 6.24
N LEU A 184 -18.17 19.74 6.92
CA LEU A 184 -18.26 19.64 8.38
C LEU A 184 -17.22 20.54 9.06
N TRP A 185 -15.96 20.41 8.69
CA TRP A 185 -14.88 21.29 9.21
C TRP A 185 -15.09 22.76 8.88
N GLU A 186 -15.54 23.08 7.66
CA GLU A 186 -15.90 24.44 7.25
C GLU A 186 -16.91 25.05 8.20
N GLY A 187 -17.98 24.30 8.54
CA GLY A 187 -18.99 24.76 9.47
C GLY A 187 -18.47 24.98 10.88
N ILE A 188 -17.52 24.18 11.32
CA ILE A 188 -16.87 24.37 12.64
C ILE A 188 -15.99 25.62 12.61
N LEU A 189 -15.18 25.81 11.57
CA LEU A 189 -14.30 26.96 11.39
C LEU A 189 -15.05 28.31 11.30
N GLU A 190 -16.32 28.31 10.84
CA GLU A 190 -17.19 29.48 10.83
C GLU A 190 -17.63 29.91 12.25
N ILE A 191 -17.60 29.01 13.22
CA ILE A 191 -18.10 29.23 14.58
C ILE A 191 -16.94 29.37 15.57
N GLN A 192 -15.93 28.53 15.44
CA GLN A 192 -14.79 28.45 16.38
C GLN A 192 -13.48 28.28 15.61
N GLY A 193 -12.44 29.02 16.00
CA GLY A 193 -11.10 28.86 15.46
C GLY A 193 -10.53 27.48 15.78
N ILE A 194 -9.95 26.83 14.78
CA ILE A 194 -9.19 25.57 14.88
C ILE A 194 -7.74 25.88 14.57
N ARG A 195 -6.81 25.29 15.29
CA ARG A 195 -5.38 25.43 15.04
C ARG A 195 -4.84 24.24 14.26
N ASP A 196 -3.98 24.54 13.32
CA ASP A 196 -3.20 23.51 12.62
C ASP A 196 -2.34 22.75 13.64
N VAL A 197 -2.45 21.43 13.61
CA VAL A 197 -1.82 20.52 14.58
C VAL A 197 -0.29 20.63 14.60
N PHE A 198 0.31 20.97 13.47
CA PHE A 198 1.76 20.96 13.30
C PHE A 198 2.43 22.31 13.54
N THR A 199 1.72 23.40 13.26
CA THR A 199 2.25 24.77 13.39
C THR A 199 1.66 25.53 14.55
N GLY A 200 0.53 25.10 15.11
CA GLY A 200 -0.24 25.83 16.10
C GLY A 200 -0.88 27.13 15.59
N LYS A 201 -0.75 27.43 14.29
CA LYS A 201 -1.38 28.60 13.67
C LYS A 201 -2.87 28.35 13.44
N GLU A 202 -3.65 29.42 13.46
CA GLU A 202 -5.07 29.34 13.19
C GLU A 202 -5.32 28.96 11.71
N ILE A 203 -6.21 27.99 11.49
CA ILE A 203 -6.64 27.57 10.15
C ILE A 203 -7.56 28.64 9.56
N VAL A 204 -7.22 29.11 8.37
CA VAL A 204 -8.05 30.08 7.64
C VAL A 204 -9.14 29.31 6.87
N PRO A 205 -10.44 29.64 7.08
CA PRO A 205 -11.54 29.01 6.34
C PRO A 205 -11.31 29.07 4.83
N LYS A 206 -11.61 27.97 4.13
CA LYS A 206 -11.43 27.80 2.67
C LYS A 206 -9.98 27.79 2.15
N GLN A 207 -8.97 27.93 3.03
CA GLN A 207 -7.55 27.93 2.68
C GLN A 207 -6.82 26.78 3.40
N TYR A 208 -7.42 25.60 3.43
CA TYR A 208 -6.86 24.41 4.05
C TYR A 208 -7.20 23.16 3.23
N ASP A 209 -6.45 22.12 3.44
CA ASP A 209 -6.79 20.78 3.00
C ASP A 209 -7.35 19.93 4.15
N VAL A 210 -8.10 18.90 3.82
CA VAL A 210 -8.45 17.84 4.76
C VAL A 210 -7.44 16.72 4.55
N ASP A 211 -6.68 16.42 5.58
CA ASP A 211 -5.67 15.36 5.55
C ASP A 211 -5.87 14.33 6.67
N HIS A 212 -5.20 13.20 6.51
CA HIS A 212 -5.19 12.10 7.44
C HIS A 212 -4.04 12.24 8.45
N PHE A 213 -4.30 12.03 9.73
CA PHE A 213 -3.23 11.92 10.73
C PHE A 213 -2.36 10.68 10.43
N ILE A 214 -2.98 9.50 10.32
CA ILE A 214 -2.31 8.30 9.81
C ILE A 214 -2.52 8.25 8.29
N PRO A 215 -1.46 8.16 7.46
CA PRO A 215 -1.55 8.32 6.01
C PRO A 215 -2.63 7.48 5.35
N TRP A 216 -3.36 8.08 4.41
CA TRP A 216 -4.38 7.39 3.63
C TRP A 216 -3.83 6.15 2.91
N SER A 217 -2.60 6.21 2.41
CA SER A 217 -1.93 5.08 1.76
C SER A 217 -1.80 3.85 2.68
N PHE A 218 -1.81 4.05 4.01
CA PHE A 218 -1.86 2.94 4.97
C PHE A 218 -3.29 2.49 5.25
N VAL A 219 -4.19 3.38 5.68
CA VAL A 219 -5.54 3.01 6.14
C VAL A 219 -6.51 2.69 5.00
N MET A 220 -6.36 3.31 3.81
CA MET A 220 -7.21 3.16 2.61
C MET A 220 -8.69 3.47 2.85
N ASN A 221 -9.00 4.31 3.81
CA ASN A 221 -10.34 4.80 4.10
C ASN A 221 -10.30 6.28 4.49
N ASP A 222 -11.43 6.95 4.43
CA ASP A 222 -11.60 8.36 4.79
C ASP A 222 -12.44 8.47 6.09
N GLU A 223 -12.05 7.71 7.12
CA GLU A 223 -12.72 7.72 8.43
C GLU A 223 -12.53 9.05 9.14
N LEU A 224 -13.62 9.61 9.65
CA LEU A 224 -13.66 10.95 10.25
C LEU A 224 -12.68 11.10 11.44
N TRP A 225 -12.53 10.04 12.23
CA TRP A 225 -11.62 10.02 13.39
C TRP A 225 -10.14 10.19 13.03
N ASN A 226 -9.78 10.04 11.75
CA ASN A 226 -8.41 10.19 11.24
C ASN A 226 -8.20 11.46 10.41
N LEU A 227 -9.25 12.28 10.21
CA LEU A 227 -9.28 13.42 9.30
C LEU A 227 -9.25 14.74 10.05
N MET A 228 -8.40 15.66 9.60
CA MET A 228 -8.22 16.98 10.19
C MET A 228 -8.02 18.05 9.13
N PRO A 229 -8.38 19.31 9.40
CA PRO A 229 -7.95 20.44 8.58
C PRO A 229 -6.44 20.69 8.79
N MET A 230 -5.74 21.01 7.71
CA MET A 230 -4.29 21.21 7.67
C MET A 230 -3.91 22.25 6.63
N ASP A 231 -2.84 22.99 6.86
CA ASP A 231 -2.27 23.89 5.85
C ASP A 231 -1.88 23.12 4.58
N SER A 232 -2.25 23.63 3.42
CA SER A 232 -2.07 22.93 2.15
C SER A 232 -0.59 22.71 1.79
N SER A 233 0.30 23.61 2.19
CA SER A 233 1.73 23.46 1.94
C SER A 233 2.35 22.38 2.82
N LEU A 234 1.91 22.27 4.06
CA LEU A 234 2.32 21.24 4.99
C LEU A 234 1.78 19.87 4.59
N ASN A 235 0.54 19.80 4.11
CA ASN A 235 -0.04 18.57 3.59
C ASN A 235 0.81 17.99 2.45
N SER A 236 1.27 18.84 1.53
CA SER A 236 2.17 18.42 0.44
C SER A 236 3.52 17.92 0.97
N SER A 237 4.08 18.56 2.01
CA SER A 237 5.33 18.15 2.64
C SER A 237 5.19 16.86 3.43
N LYS A 238 4.11 16.71 4.20
CA LYS A 238 3.82 15.49 4.97
C LYS A 238 3.63 14.28 4.06
N SER A 239 2.92 14.44 2.95
CA SER A 239 2.67 13.36 1.99
C SER A 239 2.24 12.04 2.68
N ASN A 240 2.95 10.94 2.46
CA ASN A 240 2.68 9.62 3.05
C ASN A 240 3.48 9.34 4.33
N HIS A 241 4.05 10.36 4.97
CA HIS A 241 4.78 10.17 6.22
C HIS A 241 3.84 10.21 7.44
N LEU A 242 4.25 9.50 8.50
CA LEU A 242 3.59 9.55 9.79
C LEU A 242 4.04 10.81 10.56
N PRO A 243 3.14 11.60 11.16
CA PRO A 243 3.57 12.63 12.10
C PRO A 243 4.19 11.98 13.34
N LYS A 244 5.08 12.68 14.05
CA LYS A 244 5.51 12.24 15.40
C LYS A 244 4.28 12.12 16.29
N TRP A 245 4.11 10.95 16.95
CA TRP A 245 2.95 10.76 17.83
C TRP A 245 2.93 11.83 18.90
N ASN A 246 3.98 11.93 19.69
CA ASN A 246 4.22 13.07 20.58
C ASN A 246 5.11 14.11 19.86
N PRO A 247 4.76 15.39 19.81
CA PRO A 247 3.65 16.04 20.56
C PRO A 247 2.30 16.10 19.83
N PHE A 248 2.21 15.70 18.55
CA PHE A 248 1.11 16.09 17.66
C PHE A 248 -0.21 15.37 17.94
N PHE A 249 -0.19 14.17 18.53
CA PHE A 249 -1.44 13.46 18.82
C PHE A 249 -2.34 14.24 19.79
N LYS A 250 -1.77 14.91 20.79
CA LYS A 250 -2.56 15.68 21.76
C LYS A 250 -3.32 16.83 21.09
N ASP A 251 -2.67 17.58 20.21
CA ASP A 251 -3.29 18.69 19.50
C ASP A 251 -4.32 18.19 18.47
N PHE A 252 -4.04 17.07 17.83
CA PHE A 252 -4.99 16.37 16.98
C PHE A 252 -6.24 15.93 17.74
N ALA A 253 -6.07 15.26 18.89
CA ALA A 253 -7.16 14.80 19.73
C ALA A 253 -8.00 15.98 20.28
N TYR A 254 -7.36 17.11 20.59
CA TYR A 254 -8.05 18.33 20.99
C TYR A 254 -8.96 18.87 19.87
N ASN A 255 -8.48 18.95 18.64
CA ASN A 255 -9.29 19.37 17.49
C ASN A 255 -10.46 18.39 17.25
N GLN A 256 -10.23 17.09 17.40
CA GLN A 256 -11.29 16.07 17.31
C GLN A 256 -12.31 16.21 18.46
N TYR A 257 -11.88 16.61 19.66
CA TYR A 257 -12.79 16.87 20.77
C TYR A 257 -13.64 18.13 20.55
N ILE A 258 -13.07 19.18 19.94
CA ILE A 258 -13.86 20.36 19.50
C ILE A 258 -14.96 19.91 18.52
N LEU A 259 -14.61 19.11 17.52
CA LEU A 259 -15.57 18.55 16.56
C LEU A 259 -16.64 17.77 17.30
N TYR A 260 -16.28 16.90 18.25
CA TYR A 260 -17.21 16.14 19.10
C TYR A 260 -18.17 17.06 19.87
N GLY A 261 -17.69 18.10 20.56
CA GLY A 261 -18.55 19.05 21.26
C GLY A 261 -19.54 19.74 20.33
N MET A 262 -19.06 20.23 19.19
CA MET A 262 -19.87 20.94 18.20
C MET A 262 -20.96 20.04 17.57
N ILE A 263 -20.71 18.75 17.39
CA ILE A 263 -21.72 17.77 16.93
C ILE A 263 -22.91 17.70 17.89
N HIS A 264 -22.66 17.83 19.20
CA HIS A 264 -23.69 17.67 20.22
C HIS A 264 -24.35 18.98 20.66
N GLU A 265 -23.73 20.13 20.39
CA GLU A 265 -24.18 21.44 20.82
C GLU A 265 -24.81 22.28 19.70
N ASN A 266 -24.48 21.98 18.41
CA ASN A 266 -24.93 22.75 17.27
C ASN A 266 -25.69 21.90 16.23
N GLU A 267 -26.96 22.21 16.01
CA GLU A 267 -27.83 21.45 15.11
C GLU A 267 -27.35 21.44 13.65
N ASN A 268 -26.76 22.56 13.16
CA ASN A 268 -26.22 22.59 11.79
C ASN A 268 -25.00 21.72 11.64
N ILE A 269 -24.11 21.71 12.64
CA ILE A 269 -22.95 20.81 12.66
C ILE A 269 -23.38 19.37 12.76
N HIS A 270 -24.37 19.06 13.59
CA HIS A 270 -24.95 17.73 13.70
C HIS A 270 -25.46 17.22 12.35
N LYS A 271 -26.21 18.02 11.59
CA LYS A 271 -26.68 17.64 10.25
C LYS A 271 -25.52 17.39 9.25
N ARG A 272 -24.45 18.20 9.34
CA ARG A 272 -23.26 17.98 8.52
C ARG A 272 -22.51 16.71 8.92
N PHE A 273 -22.47 16.38 10.19
CA PHE A 273 -21.90 15.13 10.71
C PHE A 273 -22.72 13.92 10.25
N GLU A 274 -24.07 13.97 10.31
CA GLU A 274 -24.91 12.89 9.78
C GLU A 274 -24.65 12.63 8.29
N ALA A 275 -24.34 13.66 7.50
CA ALA A 275 -23.97 13.50 6.09
C ALA A 275 -22.65 12.72 5.87
N CYS A 276 -21.81 12.66 6.90
CA CYS A 276 -20.56 11.88 6.86
C CYS A 276 -20.77 10.38 7.15
N TYR A 277 -21.89 9.95 7.73
CA TYR A 277 -22.12 8.55 8.16
C TYR A 277 -21.89 7.54 7.04
N ARG A 278 -22.40 7.85 5.85
CA ARG A 278 -22.33 6.91 4.72
C ARG A 278 -20.90 6.65 4.22
N ASP A 279 -20.06 7.67 4.25
CA ASP A 279 -18.77 7.64 3.55
C ASP A 279 -17.56 7.75 4.49
N ASN A 280 -17.77 8.19 5.74
CA ASN A 280 -16.68 8.59 6.63
C ASN A 280 -16.82 8.07 8.08
N LEU A 281 -17.80 7.22 8.37
CA LEU A 281 -18.00 6.68 9.72
C LEU A 281 -18.44 5.21 9.65
N HIS A 282 -17.49 4.31 9.43
CA HIS A 282 -17.73 2.87 9.34
C HIS A 282 -17.18 2.10 10.54
N SER A 283 -16.25 2.71 11.28
CA SER A 283 -15.68 2.12 12.49
C SER A 283 -16.73 2.06 13.60
N ILE A 284 -17.09 0.84 14.05
CA ILE A 284 -18.11 0.63 15.07
C ILE A 284 -17.76 1.37 16.37
N TRP A 285 -16.51 1.30 16.81
CA TRP A 285 -16.02 1.98 17.99
C TRP A 285 -16.15 3.52 17.88
N ALA A 286 -15.91 4.08 16.70
CA ALA A 286 -16.04 5.52 16.49
C ALA A 286 -17.50 5.97 16.64
N GLY A 287 -18.47 5.23 16.05
CA GLY A 287 -19.88 5.55 16.16
C GLY A 287 -20.46 5.29 17.56
N GLN A 288 -20.08 4.20 18.20
CA GLN A 288 -20.69 3.75 19.46
C GLN A 288 -19.99 4.26 20.72
N GLU A 289 -18.69 4.52 20.67
CA GLU A 289 -17.89 4.95 21.81
C GLU A 289 -17.39 6.39 21.64
N LEU A 290 -16.63 6.69 20.57
CA LEU A 290 -15.97 7.99 20.40
C LEU A 290 -16.97 9.14 20.27
N TYR A 291 -17.91 9.04 19.32
CA TYR A 291 -18.90 10.10 19.05
C TYR A 291 -20.21 9.95 19.86
N ARG A 292 -20.25 9.03 20.84
CA ARG A 292 -21.38 8.90 21.75
C ARG A 292 -21.45 10.12 22.66
N LYS A 293 -22.63 10.74 22.79
CA LYS A 293 -22.86 11.87 23.68
C LYS A 293 -22.55 11.53 25.15
N GLY A 294 -21.85 12.40 25.82
CA GLY A 294 -21.56 12.33 27.25
C GLY A 294 -20.12 11.98 27.61
N ASN A 295 -19.22 11.77 26.65
CA ASN A 295 -17.81 11.58 26.93
C ASN A 295 -17.19 12.88 27.49
N THR A 296 -16.43 12.76 28.55
CA THR A 296 -15.51 13.81 29.00
C THR A 296 -14.33 13.91 28.03
N GLU A 297 -13.55 14.99 28.13
CA GLU A 297 -12.36 15.18 27.32
C GLU A 297 -11.38 14.01 27.50
N GLU A 298 -11.15 13.60 28.74
CA GLU A 298 -10.24 12.49 29.07
C GLU A 298 -10.74 11.16 28.48
N GLU A 299 -12.03 10.84 28.61
CA GLU A 299 -12.62 9.64 28.04
C GLU A 299 -12.51 9.63 26.51
N PHE A 300 -12.79 10.78 25.88
CA PHE A 300 -12.68 10.92 24.42
C PHE A 300 -11.23 10.67 23.94
N TYR A 301 -10.24 11.27 24.61
CA TYR A 301 -8.83 11.08 24.26
C TYR A 301 -8.40 9.62 24.44
N ASN A 302 -8.78 8.99 25.55
CA ASN A 302 -8.45 7.59 25.82
C ASN A 302 -9.06 6.63 24.78
N ILE A 303 -10.31 6.87 24.36
CA ILE A 303 -10.95 6.08 23.30
C ILE A 303 -10.22 6.28 21.98
N LEU A 304 -9.91 7.52 21.61
CA LEU A 304 -9.22 7.84 20.37
C LEU A 304 -7.82 7.23 20.33
N GLU A 305 -7.03 7.42 21.39
CA GLU A 305 -5.65 6.89 21.49
C GLU A 305 -5.63 5.37 21.46
N LYS A 306 -6.48 4.72 22.26
CA LYS A 306 -6.58 3.26 22.34
C LYS A 306 -6.81 2.62 20.97
N ASN A 307 -7.56 3.28 20.09
CA ASN A 307 -7.89 2.75 18.78
C ASN A 307 -6.91 3.20 17.68
N MET A 308 -6.36 4.41 17.76
CA MET A 308 -5.46 4.93 16.74
C MET A 308 -4.01 4.46 16.91
N LEU A 309 -3.51 4.35 18.16
CA LEU A 309 -2.10 4.00 18.40
C LEU A 309 -1.69 2.64 17.82
N PRO A 310 -2.50 1.56 17.94
CA PRO A 310 -2.18 0.29 17.29
C PRO A 310 -2.08 0.40 15.76
N VAL A 311 -2.94 1.20 15.13
CA VAL A 311 -2.94 1.44 13.68
C VAL A 311 -1.69 2.22 13.26
N TYR A 312 -1.33 3.25 14.02
CA TYR A 312 -0.13 4.04 13.83
C TYR A 312 1.14 3.18 13.95
N GLU A 313 1.24 2.36 15.00
CA GLU A 313 2.38 1.46 15.21
C GLU A 313 2.47 0.38 14.12
N SER A 314 1.35 -0.10 13.60
CA SER A 314 1.35 -1.03 12.46
C SER A 314 1.87 -0.35 11.19
N ALA A 315 1.50 0.91 10.94
CA ALA A 315 2.05 1.69 9.82
C ALA A 315 3.57 1.89 9.97
N ARG A 316 4.03 2.22 11.17
CA ARG A 316 5.46 2.38 11.48
C ARG A 316 6.24 1.07 11.23
N ARG A 317 5.74 -0.07 11.70
CA ARG A 317 6.34 -1.39 11.46
C ARG A 317 6.35 -1.78 9.98
N GLN A 318 5.36 -1.31 9.21
CA GLN A 318 5.30 -1.52 7.77
C GLN A 318 6.32 -0.68 6.99
N GLY A 319 7.05 0.24 7.66
CA GLY A 319 8.11 1.04 7.05
C GLY A 319 7.68 2.45 6.63
N TYR A 320 6.53 2.93 7.12
CA TYR A 320 6.17 4.34 6.96
C TYR A 320 7.09 5.22 7.81
N GLU A 321 7.79 6.13 7.15
CA GLU A 321 8.76 7.01 7.78
C GLU A 321 8.07 8.10 8.62
N ILE A 322 8.76 8.56 9.67
CA ILE A 322 8.30 9.69 10.48
C ILE A 322 8.60 10.99 9.74
N TRP A 323 7.60 11.85 9.62
CA TRP A 323 7.76 13.18 9.07
C TRP A 323 8.58 14.07 9.99
N GLU A 324 9.65 14.63 9.45
CA GLU A 324 10.46 15.65 10.13
C GLU A 324 9.88 17.03 9.80
N CYS A 325 8.97 17.50 10.66
CA CYS A 325 8.35 18.82 10.59
C CYS A 325 9.25 19.89 11.20
#